data_9eb94f88eee031f541be81b65f540c1c
#
_entry.id   9eb94f88eee031f541be81b65f540c1c
#
_cell.length_a   1.000
_cell.length_b   1.000
_cell.length_c   1.000
_cell.angle_alpha   90.00
_cell.angle_beta   90.00
_cell.angle_gamma   90.00
#
_symmetry.space_group_name_H-M   'P 1'
#
loop_
_entity.id
_entity.type
_entity.pdbx_description
1 polymer ?
#
loop_
_entity_poly.entity_id
_entity_poly.type
_entity_poly.pdbx_seq_one_letter_code
_entity_poly.pdbx_strand_id
1 'polypeptide(L)'
;SLQFGDYSTFIISVNLFISPVTTLINSMEQYQDGVTGFERFLEIMDAESESDAPNAVDLADVRGNVHFENVSYGYGEENVLNHVTLDIPQGKTFALVGPSGGGKTTICHLIPRFYEIVDGAITIDGKDIRTLTRRSLRQSIGIVQQDVYLFNASIRENILYGRLNATQEEVIEAAKRANIHEYILS
;
A
#
# COMPACT_ATOMS: atom_id res chain seq x y z
N SER A 1 37.81 27.80 -56.25
CA SER A 1 37.99 26.35 -55.91
C SER A 1 38.11 26.22 -54.42
N LEU A 2 37.20 25.47 -53.78
CA LEU A 2 37.29 25.11 -52.37
C LEU A 2 38.60 24.36 -52.16
N GLN A 3 39.40 24.82 -51.18
CA GLN A 3 40.65 24.16 -50.83
C GLN A 3 40.36 23.11 -49.73
N PHE A 4 41.23 22.07 -49.62
CA PHE A 4 41.12 21.03 -48.62
C PHE A 4 41.03 21.60 -47.18
N GLY A 5 41.72 22.73 -46.94
CA GLY A 5 41.66 23.44 -45.66
C GLY A 5 40.28 23.99 -45.32
N ASP A 6 39.54 24.49 -46.31
CA ASP A 6 38.18 25.02 -46.10
C ASP A 6 37.22 23.89 -45.68
N TYR A 7 37.36 22.71 -46.32
CA TYR A 7 36.56 21.54 -45.99
C TYR A 7 36.84 21.02 -44.58
N SER A 8 38.13 20.92 -44.20
CA SER A 8 38.52 20.48 -42.88
C SER A 8 38.03 21.43 -41.80
N THR A 9 38.15 22.76 -42.04
CA THR A 9 37.64 23.77 -41.10
C THR A 9 36.14 23.72 -40.95
N PHE A 10 35.41 23.49 -42.03
CA PHE A 10 33.95 23.34 -41.98
C PHE A 10 33.54 22.12 -41.14
N ILE A 11 34.15 20.94 -41.33
CA ILE A 11 33.85 19.73 -40.58
C ILE A 11 34.14 19.94 -39.09
N ILE A 12 35.27 20.53 -38.73
CA ILE A 12 35.63 20.81 -37.34
C ILE A 12 34.61 21.78 -36.73
N SER A 13 34.21 22.82 -37.44
CA SER A 13 33.23 23.79 -36.98
C SER A 13 31.86 23.13 -36.71
N VAL A 14 31.40 22.27 -37.61
CA VAL A 14 30.14 21.52 -37.44
C VAL A 14 30.18 20.66 -36.16
N ASN A 15 31.28 19.93 -35.97
CA ASN A 15 31.42 19.09 -34.77
C ASN A 15 31.49 19.92 -33.47
N LEU A 16 32.10 21.10 -33.52
CA LEU A 16 32.12 22.02 -32.35
C LEU A 16 30.72 22.52 -31.97
N PHE A 17 29.77 22.59 -32.92
CA PHE A 17 28.39 22.96 -32.64
C PHE A 17 27.53 21.77 -32.21
N ILE A 18 27.75 20.57 -32.77
CA ILE A 18 26.95 19.40 -32.48
C ILE A 18 27.14 18.97 -31.02
N SER A 19 28.36 18.96 -30.51
CA SER A 19 28.66 18.49 -29.14
C SER A 19 27.92 19.27 -28.05
N PRO A 20 27.96 20.62 -28.00
CA PRO A 20 27.18 21.39 -27.05
C PRO A 20 25.66 21.19 -27.16
N VAL A 21 25.14 21.06 -28.38
CA VAL A 21 23.70 20.84 -28.62
C VAL A 21 23.28 19.50 -28.02
N THR A 22 24.05 18.44 -28.27
CA THR A 22 23.79 17.12 -27.67
C THR A 22 23.87 17.16 -26.15
N THR A 23 24.86 17.90 -25.60
CA THR A 23 24.98 18.07 -24.13
C THR A 23 23.76 18.77 -23.54
N LEU A 24 23.25 19.82 -24.22
CA LEU A 24 22.05 20.53 -23.79
C LEU A 24 20.81 19.62 -23.81
N ILE A 25 20.64 18.80 -24.83
CA ILE A 25 19.52 17.84 -24.93
C ILE A 25 19.58 16.84 -23.76
N ASN A 26 20.74 16.23 -23.53
CA ASN A 26 20.91 15.28 -22.44
C ASN A 26 20.68 15.93 -21.06
N SER A 27 21.10 17.18 -20.90
CA SER A 27 20.86 17.94 -19.66
C SER A 27 19.37 18.22 -19.44
N MET A 28 18.63 18.48 -20.51
CA MET A 28 17.17 18.67 -20.41
C MET A 28 16.44 17.38 -20.02
N GLU A 29 16.85 16.22 -20.55
CA GLU A 29 16.30 14.93 -20.13
C GLU A 29 16.56 14.68 -18.64
N GLN A 30 17.80 14.87 -18.19
CA GLN A 30 18.15 14.73 -16.77
C GLN A 30 17.38 15.70 -15.87
N TYR A 31 17.16 16.91 -16.34
CA TYR A 31 16.35 17.89 -15.61
C TYR A 31 14.89 17.44 -15.49
N GLN A 32 14.28 16.96 -16.57
CA GLN A 32 12.90 16.45 -16.54
C GLN A 32 12.75 15.26 -15.61
N ASP A 33 13.67 14.30 -15.65
CA ASP A 33 13.69 13.14 -14.76
C ASP A 33 13.83 13.58 -13.30
N GLY A 34 14.71 14.56 -13.03
CA GLY A 34 14.91 15.12 -11.71
C GLY A 34 13.66 15.83 -11.18
N VAL A 35 13.01 16.65 -12.00
CA VAL A 35 11.75 17.35 -11.64
C VAL A 35 10.65 16.34 -11.34
N THR A 36 10.45 15.35 -12.21
CA THR A 36 9.41 14.32 -12.01
C THR A 36 9.66 13.51 -10.72
N GLY A 37 10.91 13.15 -10.46
CA GLY A 37 11.28 12.46 -9.22
C GLY A 37 11.04 13.33 -7.98
N PHE A 38 11.34 14.61 -8.07
CA PHE A 38 11.14 15.56 -6.96
C PHE A 38 9.64 15.85 -6.72
N GLU A 39 8.84 15.97 -7.77
CA GLU A 39 7.38 16.11 -7.65
C GLU A 39 6.76 14.92 -6.90
N ARG A 40 7.14 13.69 -7.26
CA ARG A 40 6.70 12.48 -6.53
C ARG A 40 7.15 12.45 -5.08
N PHE A 41 8.35 12.95 -4.80
CA PHE A 41 8.84 13.10 -3.42
C PHE A 41 7.97 14.10 -2.65
N LEU A 42 7.65 15.26 -3.24
CA LEU A 42 6.78 16.25 -2.62
C LEU A 42 5.37 15.70 -2.38
N GLU A 43 4.78 14.97 -3.32
CA GLU A 43 3.47 14.32 -3.13
C GLU A 43 3.44 13.44 -1.87
N ILE A 44 4.53 12.69 -1.61
CA ILE A 44 4.64 11.86 -0.40
C ILE A 44 4.81 12.72 0.85
N MET A 45 5.62 13.78 0.77
CA MET A 45 5.88 14.66 1.91
C MET A 45 4.67 15.51 2.29
N ASP A 46 3.88 15.92 1.31
CA ASP A 46 2.68 16.75 1.49
C ASP A 46 1.42 15.90 1.76
N ALA A 47 1.53 14.57 1.65
CA ALA A 47 0.42 13.67 1.94
C ALA A 47 -0.04 13.84 3.39
N GLU A 48 -1.33 14.09 3.57
CA GLU A 48 -1.91 14.18 4.90
C GLU A 48 -1.78 12.85 5.63
N SER A 49 -1.19 12.88 6.83
CA SER A 49 -1.09 11.68 7.65
C SER A 49 -2.47 11.29 8.16
N GLU A 50 -2.74 9.97 8.17
CA GLU A 50 -3.96 9.45 8.77
C GLU A 50 -4.05 9.86 10.24
N SER A 51 -5.08 10.62 10.61
CA SER A 51 -5.35 11.02 11.98
C SER A 51 -6.53 10.25 12.55
N ASP A 52 -6.44 9.91 13.83
CA ASP A 52 -7.57 9.36 14.58
C ASP A 52 -8.55 10.46 14.97
N ALA A 53 -9.80 10.10 15.23
CA ALA A 53 -10.76 11.04 15.78
C ALA A 53 -10.26 11.60 17.13
N PRO A 54 -10.55 12.88 17.48
CA PRO A 54 -10.06 13.50 18.72
C PRO A 54 -10.38 12.71 20.00
N ASN A 55 -11.47 11.94 19.97
CA ASN A 55 -11.92 11.10 21.10
C ASN A 55 -11.80 9.61 20.81
N ALA A 56 -10.91 9.21 19.89
CA ALA A 56 -10.71 7.81 19.57
C ALA A 56 -10.18 7.04 20.79
N VAL A 57 -10.73 5.86 21.00
CA VAL A 57 -10.36 4.95 22.09
C VAL A 57 -9.71 3.68 21.54
N ASP A 58 -8.88 3.05 22.35
CA ASP A 58 -8.29 1.78 21.96
C ASP A 58 -9.32 0.65 21.98
N LEU A 59 -9.22 -0.24 21.01
CA LEU A 59 -9.97 -1.48 20.95
C LEU A 59 -9.32 -2.48 21.92
N ALA A 60 -10.01 -2.80 22.99
CA ALA A 60 -9.57 -3.77 23.98
C ALA A 60 -10.55 -4.96 24.03
N ASP A 61 -10.06 -6.12 24.50
CA ASP A 61 -10.84 -7.34 24.73
C ASP A 61 -11.63 -7.80 23.49
N VAL A 62 -10.96 -7.86 22.34
CA VAL A 62 -11.56 -8.14 21.05
C VAL A 62 -12.14 -9.56 21.00
N ARG A 63 -13.44 -9.67 20.79
CA ARG A 63 -14.16 -10.93 20.59
C ARG A 63 -14.28 -11.27 19.11
N GLY A 64 -14.37 -10.24 18.24
CA GLY A 64 -14.37 -10.38 16.80
C GLY A 64 -15.76 -10.49 16.17
N ASN A 65 -16.79 -9.92 16.78
CA ASN A 65 -18.07 -9.71 16.10
C ASN A 65 -17.91 -8.50 15.16
N VAL A 66 -18.08 -8.69 13.87
CA VAL A 66 -18.02 -7.60 12.88
C VAL A 66 -19.40 -7.42 12.26
N HIS A 67 -19.91 -6.20 12.30
CA HIS A 67 -21.19 -5.87 11.70
C HIS A 67 -21.06 -4.68 10.74
N PHE A 68 -21.62 -4.84 9.56
CA PHE A 68 -21.78 -3.79 8.55
C PHE A 68 -23.26 -3.38 8.54
N GLU A 69 -23.53 -2.11 8.72
CA GLU A 69 -24.88 -1.56 8.70
C GLU A 69 -25.00 -0.57 7.53
N ASN A 70 -25.72 -0.96 6.50
CA ASN A 70 -26.05 -0.11 5.36
C ASN A 70 -24.83 0.58 4.72
N VAL A 71 -23.71 -0.13 4.61
CA VAL A 71 -22.42 0.42 4.20
C VAL A 71 -22.39 0.65 2.69
N SER A 72 -22.04 1.88 2.30
CA SER A 72 -21.74 2.25 0.92
C SER A 72 -20.30 2.74 0.79
N TYR A 73 -19.64 2.31 -0.29
CA TYR A 73 -18.27 2.71 -0.58
C TYR A 73 -18.00 2.70 -2.09
N GLY A 74 -17.22 3.64 -2.59
CA GLY A 74 -16.79 3.73 -3.98
C GLY A 74 -15.41 4.37 -4.15
N TYR A 75 -14.79 4.09 -5.28
CA TYR A 75 -13.56 4.74 -5.73
C TYR A 75 -13.95 5.89 -6.70
N GLY A 76 -14.01 7.13 -6.19
CA GLY A 76 -14.48 8.28 -6.97
C GLY A 76 -16.01 8.36 -7.08
N GLU A 77 -16.53 8.52 -8.29
CA GLU A 77 -17.97 8.75 -8.51
C GLU A 77 -18.83 7.46 -8.51
N GLU A 78 -18.22 6.30 -8.68
CA GLU A 78 -18.95 5.02 -8.74
C GLU A 78 -18.86 4.24 -7.43
N ASN A 79 -20.02 3.86 -6.89
CA ASN A 79 -20.09 3.00 -5.73
C ASN A 79 -19.81 1.54 -6.10
N VAL A 80 -18.83 0.95 -5.42
CA VAL A 80 -18.52 -0.50 -5.49
C VAL A 80 -19.39 -1.29 -4.51
N LEU A 81 -19.70 -0.70 -3.36
CA LEU A 81 -20.60 -1.26 -2.37
C LEU A 81 -21.80 -0.33 -2.21
N ASN A 82 -23.00 -0.89 -2.28
CA ASN A 82 -24.25 -0.15 -2.13
C ASN A 82 -25.08 -0.77 -1.00
N HIS A 83 -25.21 -0.04 0.11
CA HIS A 83 -26.06 -0.39 1.25
C HIS A 83 -25.87 -1.82 1.77
N VAL A 84 -24.61 -2.24 1.89
CA VAL A 84 -24.26 -3.60 2.32
C VAL A 84 -24.50 -3.74 3.82
N THR A 85 -25.32 -4.72 4.20
CA THR A 85 -25.53 -5.11 5.60
C THR A 85 -25.15 -6.58 5.76
N LEU A 86 -24.23 -6.86 6.68
CA LEU A 86 -23.80 -8.23 6.97
C LEU A 86 -23.32 -8.37 8.43
N ASP A 87 -23.48 -9.55 8.97
CA ASP A 87 -22.98 -9.94 10.29
C ASP A 87 -21.94 -11.04 10.17
N ILE A 88 -20.81 -10.86 10.81
CA ILE A 88 -19.77 -11.86 10.95
C ILE A 88 -19.65 -12.17 12.46
N PRO A 89 -20.31 -13.24 12.94
CA PRO A 89 -20.30 -13.57 14.36
C PRO A 89 -18.93 -14.02 14.83
N GLN A 90 -18.63 -13.79 16.10
CA GLN A 90 -17.44 -14.25 16.78
C GLN A 90 -17.17 -15.74 16.54
N GLY A 91 -15.92 -16.09 16.26
CA GLY A 91 -15.45 -17.46 16.12
C GLY A 91 -15.99 -18.21 14.89
N LYS A 92 -16.63 -17.53 13.96
CA LYS A 92 -17.13 -18.12 12.72
C LYS A 92 -16.22 -17.80 11.55
N THR A 93 -16.11 -18.74 10.63
CA THR A 93 -15.52 -18.50 9.32
C THR A 93 -16.61 -18.00 8.38
N PHE A 94 -16.37 -16.84 7.78
CA PHE A 94 -17.28 -16.23 6.83
C PHE A 94 -16.60 -16.15 5.46
N ALA A 95 -17.28 -16.62 4.40
CA ALA A 95 -16.76 -16.61 3.05
C ALA A 95 -17.56 -15.66 2.16
N LEU A 96 -16.85 -14.71 1.53
CA LEU A 96 -17.41 -13.83 0.51
C LEU A 96 -17.21 -14.47 -0.85
N VAL A 97 -18.32 -14.77 -1.55
CA VAL A 97 -18.33 -15.38 -2.88
C VAL A 97 -19.01 -14.45 -3.88
N GLY A 98 -18.54 -14.47 -5.12
CA GLY A 98 -19.12 -13.65 -6.20
C GLY A 98 -18.11 -13.38 -7.31
N PRO A 99 -18.55 -12.70 -8.40
CA PRO A 99 -17.71 -12.39 -9.55
C PRO A 99 -16.53 -11.48 -9.18
N SER A 100 -15.53 -11.43 -10.05
CA SER A 100 -14.43 -10.45 -9.93
C SER A 100 -15.01 -9.03 -10.02
N GLY A 101 -14.46 -8.10 -9.21
CA GLY A 101 -14.98 -6.74 -9.13
C GLY A 101 -16.20 -6.56 -8.22
N GLY A 102 -16.79 -7.63 -7.67
CA GLY A 102 -17.98 -7.57 -6.80
C GLY A 102 -17.74 -7.04 -5.38
N GLY A 103 -16.66 -6.29 -5.11
CA GLY A 103 -16.43 -5.62 -3.83
C GLY A 103 -15.91 -6.50 -2.68
N LYS A 104 -15.61 -7.79 -2.91
CA LYS A 104 -15.14 -8.72 -1.85
C LYS A 104 -13.87 -8.23 -1.15
N THR A 105 -12.86 -7.88 -1.92
CA THR A 105 -11.60 -7.33 -1.39
C THR A 105 -11.83 -5.98 -0.70
N THR A 106 -12.72 -5.17 -1.23
CA THR A 106 -13.10 -3.89 -0.64
C THR A 106 -13.69 -4.07 0.76
N ILE A 107 -14.61 -5.03 0.95
CA ILE A 107 -15.15 -5.37 2.29
C ILE A 107 -14.03 -5.72 3.26
N CYS A 108 -13.07 -6.56 2.85
CA CYS A 108 -11.92 -6.93 3.69
C CYS A 108 -11.03 -5.71 4.03
N HIS A 109 -10.88 -4.76 3.13
CA HIS A 109 -10.06 -3.56 3.34
C HIS A 109 -10.77 -2.47 4.15
N LEU A 110 -12.10 -2.48 4.20
CA LEU A 110 -12.87 -1.54 5.04
C LEU A 110 -12.78 -1.88 6.53
N ILE A 111 -12.67 -3.15 6.91
CA ILE A 111 -12.58 -3.58 8.31
C ILE A 111 -11.37 -2.95 9.03
N PRO A 112 -10.12 -3.01 8.49
CA PRO A 112 -8.95 -2.36 9.09
C PRO A 112 -8.91 -0.84 8.83
N ARG A 113 -9.96 -0.28 8.22
CA ARG A 113 -10.07 1.13 7.91
C ARG A 113 -8.93 1.62 7.01
N PHE A 114 -8.64 0.86 5.92
CA PHE A 114 -7.74 1.35 4.87
C PHE A 114 -8.43 2.35 3.95
N TYR A 115 -9.75 2.34 3.96
CA TYR A 115 -10.61 3.30 3.27
C TYR A 115 -11.71 3.77 4.21
N GLU A 116 -12.16 5.01 4.02
CA GLU A 116 -13.29 5.55 4.74
C GLU A 116 -14.59 5.25 3.96
N ILE A 117 -15.63 4.82 4.67
CA ILE A 117 -16.94 4.58 4.09
C ILE A 117 -17.66 5.89 3.75
N VAL A 118 -18.48 5.88 2.71
CA VAL A 118 -19.29 7.03 2.31
C VAL A 118 -20.54 7.16 3.18
N ASP A 119 -21.18 6.01 3.45
CA ASP A 119 -22.42 5.94 4.24
C ASP A 119 -22.50 4.65 5.03
N GLY A 120 -23.30 4.63 6.10
CA GLY A 120 -23.47 3.49 6.98
C GLY A 120 -22.48 3.46 8.14
N ALA A 121 -22.33 2.30 8.75
CA ALA A 121 -21.43 2.06 9.86
C ALA A 121 -20.81 0.65 9.82
N ILE A 122 -19.55 0.54 10.26
CA ILE A 122 -18.90 -0.74 10.50
C ILE A 122 -18.56 -0.77 11.99
N THR A 123 -18.98 -1.83 12.67
CA THR A 123 -18.68 -1.99 14.09
C THR A 123 -17.92 -3.27 14.35
N ILE A 124 -17.03 -3.23 15.35
CA ILE A 124 -16.37 -4.39 15.93
C ILE A 124 -16.75 -4.46 17.39
N ASP A 125 -17.37 -5.58 17.79
CA ASP A 125 -17.91 -5.78 19.15
C ASP A 125 -18.80 -4.64 19.62
N GLY A 126 -19.62 -4.07 18.68
CA GLY A 126 -20.54 -2.98 18.90
C GLY A 126 -19.92 -1.60 18.93
N LYS A 127 -18.61 -1.46 18.71
CA LYS A 127 -17.93 -0.15 18.63
C LYS A 127 -17.69 0.23 17.17
N ASP A 128 -18.10 1.42 16.77
CA ASP A 128 -17.85 1.95 15.42
C ASP A 128 -16.33 2.10 15.19
N ILE A 129 -15.81 1.54 14.11
CA ILE A 129 -14.37 1.59 13.77
C ILE A 129 -13.83 3.01 13.63
N ARG A 130 -14.69 4.00 13.35
CA ARG A 130 -14.32 5.42 13.26
C ARG A 130 -14.02 6.04 14.63
N THR A 131 -14.52 5.44 15.70
CA THR A 131 -14.27 5.89 17.09
C THR A 131 -13.10 5.17 17.74
N LEU A 132 -12.45 4.26 17.01
CA LEU A 132 -11.30 3.52 17.48
C LEU A 132 -9.99 4.13 16.97
N THR A 133 -8.90 3.97 17.73
CA THR A 133 -7.58 4.28 17.19
C THR A 133 -7.22 3.28 16.10
N ARG A 134 -6.73 3.76 14.96
CA ARG A 134 -6.29 2.89 13.84
C ARG A 134 -5.24 1.88 14.29
N ARG A 135 -4.38 2.29 15.22
CA ARG A 135 -3.34 1.43 15.77
C ARG A 135 -3.94 0.21 16.46
N SER A 136 -4.84 0.39 17.43
CA SER A 136 -5.45 -0.73 18.17
C SER A 136 -6.32 -1.60 17.28
N LEU A 137 -7.06 -0.99 16.34
CA LEU A 137 -7.87 -1.68 15.35
C LEU A 137 -7.01 -2.59 14.47
N ARG A 138 -5.97 -2.05 13.83
CA ARG A 138 -5.09 -2.79 12.93
C ARG A 138 -4.23 -3.83 13.66
N GLN A 139 -3.85 -3.60 14.90
CA GLN A 139 -3.16 -4.60 15.73
C GLN A 139 -4.02 -5.82 16.05
N SER A 140 -5.34 -5.68 16.03
CA SER A 140 -6.29 -6.77 16.30
C SER A 140 -6.64 -7.59 15.06
N ILE A 141 -6.17 -7.19 13.87
CA ILE A 141 -6.55 -7.78 12.58
C ILE A 141 -5.30 -8.31 11.89
N GLY A 142 -5.32 -9.58 11.53
CA GLY A 142 -4.33 -10.17 10.62
C GLY A 142 -4.88 -10.24 9.20
N ILE A 143 -4.11 -9.80 8.22
CA ILE A 143 -4.49 -9.85 6.81
C ILE A 143 -3.51 -10.73 6.05
N VAL A 144 -4.04 -11.68 5.27
CA VAL A 144 -3.28 -12.44 4.28
C VAL A 144 -3.68 -11.93 2.91
N GLN A 145 -2.75 -11.24 2.25
CA GLN A 145 -2.96 -10.66 0.93
C GLN A 145 -2.71 -11.70 -0.17
N GLN A 146 -3.36 -11.54 -1.30
CA GLN A 146 -3.14 -12.37 -2.48
C GLN A 146 -1.80 -12.03 -3.14
N ASP A 147 -1.51 -10.74 -3.30
CA ASP A 147 -0.23 -10.24 -3.80
C ASP A 147 0.68 -9.91 -2.61
N VAL A 148 1.67 -10.76 -2.39
CA VAL A 148 2.58 -10.63 -1.25
C VAL A 148 3.79 -9.79 -1.65
N TYR A 149 4.06 -8.72 -0.90
CA TYR A 149 5.30 -7.97 -0.99
C TYR A 149 6.33 -8.55 0.00
N LEU A 150 7.50 -8.89 -0.50
CA LEU A 150 8.64 -9.31 0.33
C LEU A 150 9.70 -8.20 0.29
N PHE A 151 10.18 -7.81 1.45
CA PHE A 151 11.32 -6.92 1.57
C PHE A 151 12.59 -7.61 1.08
N ASN A 152 13.51 -6.87 0.48
CA ASN A 152 14.84 -7.37 0.10
C ASN A 152 15.70 -7.61 1.36
N ALA A 153 15.35 -8.64 2.10
CA ALA A 153 15.87 -9.01 3.40
C ALA A 153 15.75 -10.53 3.58
N SER A 154 16.30 -11.08 4.65
CA SER A 154 16.16 -12.50 4.95
C SER A 154 14.69 -12.91 5.22
N ILE A 155 14.38 -14.19 5.05
CA ILE A 155 13.05 -14.75 5.41
C ILE A 155 12.73 -14.44 6.88
N ARG A 156 13.72 -14.56 7.76
CA ARG A 156 13.58 -14.23 9.18
C ARG A 156 13.15 -12.78 9.38
N GLU A 157 13.79 -11.83 8.73
CA GLU A 157 13.46 -10.40 8.84
C GLU A 157 12.08 -10.08 8.28
N ASN A 158 11.68 -10.73 7.19
CA ASN A 158 10.34 -10.62 6.65
C ASN A 158 9.27 -11.15 7.63
N ILE A 159 9.50 -12.26 8.31
CA ILE A 159 8.59 -12.77 9.35
C ILE A 159 8.58 -11.83 10.56
N LEU A 160 9.77 -11.36 10.97
CA LEU A 160 9.95 -10.47 12.11
C LEU A 160 9.26 -9.11 11.92
N TYR A 161 9.04 -8.69 10.67
CA TYR A 161 8.34 -7.44 10.36
C TYR A 161 6.94 -7.35 10.99
N GLY A 162 6.26 -8.48 11.16
CA GLY A 162 4.96 -8.53 11.86
C GLY A 162 5.06 -8.20 13.36
N ARG A 163 6.22 -8.43 14.00
CA ARG A 163 6.52 -8.07 15.38
C ARG A 163 8.03 -7.95 15.58
N LEU A 164 8.55 -6.74 15.47
CA LEU A 164 10.00 -6.45 15.44
C LEU A 164 10.76 -6.97 16.66
N ASN A 165 10.11 -7.06 17.83
CA ASN A 165 10.71 -7.53 19.10
C ASN A 165 10.47 -9.03 19.36
N ALA A 166 10.03 -9.81 18.37
CA ALA A 166 9.82 -11.25 18.55
C ALA A 166 11.14 -11.99 18.70
N THR A 167 11.14 -13.02 19.57
CA THR A 167 12.30 -13.89 19.75
C THR A 167 12.48 -14.83 18.56
N GLN A 168 13.64 -15.49 18.47
CA GLN A 168 13.89 -16.47 17.42
C GLN A 168 12.92 -17.65 17.49
N GLU A 169 12.57 -18.10 18.71
CA GLU A 169 11.62 -19.18 18.95
C GLU A 169 10.23 -18.81 18.47
N GLU A 170 9.79 -17.58 18.70
CA GLU A 170 8.50 -17.06 18.22
C GLU A 170 8.44 -16.96 16.71
N VAL A 171 9.54 -16.55 16.05
CA VAL A 171 9.65 -16.55 14.58
C VAL A 171 9.53 -17.96 14.02
N ILE A 172 10.23 -18.94 14.63
CA ILE A 172 10.14 -20.35 14.22
C ILE A 172 8.72 -20.90 14.41
N GLU A 173 8.10 -20.58 15.54
CA GLU A 173 6.73 -21.02 15.83
C GLU A 173 5.73 -20.40 14.83
N ALA A 174 5.88 -19.13 14.46
CA ALA A 174 5.08 -18.50 13.42
C ALA A 174 5.24 -19.19 12.06
N ALA A 175 6.47 -19.54 11.68
CA ALA A 175 6.75 -20.28 10.45
C ALA A 175 6.14 -21.69 10.46
N LYS A 176 6.15 -22.38 11.61
CA LYS A 176 5.50 -23.70 11.79
C LYS A 176 3.99 -23.59 11.65
N ARG A 177 3.37 -22.60 12.30
CA ARG A 177 1.92 -22.35 12.19
C ARG A 177 1.48 -22.02 10.78
N ALA A 178 2.33 -21.31 10.02
CA ALA A 178 2.11 -21.03 8.60
C ALA A 178 2.45 -22.23 7.68
N ASN A 179 2.92 -23.35 8.23
CA ASN A 179 3.31 -24.56 7.51
C ASN A 179 4.41 -24.34 6.45
N ILE A 180 5.33 -23.38 6.70
CA ILE A 180 6.44 -23.07 5.80
C ILE A 180 7.82 -23.39 6.39
N HIS A 181 7.88 -23.83 7.67
CA HIS A 181 9.14 -24.03 8.39
C HIS A 181 10.08 -25.01 7.68
N GLU A 182 9.58 -26.17 7.30
CA GLU A 182 10.39 -27.19 6.59
C GLU A 182 10.88 -26.70 5.25
N TYR A 183 10.07 -25.92 4.53
CA TYR A 183 10.48 -25.31 3.26
C TYR A 183 11.59 -24.28 3.44
N ILE A 184 11.61 -23.54 4.56
CA ILE A 184 12.66 -22.56 4.87
C ILE A 184 14.00 -23.26 5.18
N LEU A 185 13.97 -24.50 5.71
CA LEU A 185 15.16 -25.26 6.06
C LEU A 185 15.73 -26.10 4.91
N SER A 186 14.97 -26.28 3.82
CA SER A 186 15.37 -27.04 2.64
C SER A 186 16.22 -26.21 1.68
#